data_218d4446fdd0e1ce5f2bbbd63446019c
#
_entry.id   218d4446fdd0e1ce5f2bbbd63446019c
#
_cell.length_a   1.000
_cell.length_b   1.000
_cell.length_c   1.000
_cell.angle_alpha   90.00
_cell.angle_beta   90.00
_cell.angle_gamma   90.00
#
_symmetry.space_group_name_H-M   'P 1'
#
loop_
_entity.id
_entity.type
_entity.pdbx_description
1 polymer ?
#
loop_
_entity_poly.entity_id
_entity_poly.type
_entity_poly.pdbx_seq_one_letter_code
_entity_poly.pdbx_strand_id
1 'polypeptide(L)'
;MPTTAVEPASPPALETPRLILRPLAPADAPEVQRLAGDWEVARYTANIPHPYEPGAAEAWIASGAAELAFVRAIERRADGAVIGCVGLTPDAERREGVLGYWVGRPFWGQGYATEAVRAVVDHGFGGLGLERVRASAVAENSASIRILERLGFVYVGREREPAPARGGPTEVEVRMLTRAEWAKPAAQSPVPLVLVAAVALVDADGRVLLARRPAGRPMAGLWEFPGGKVKHDETPESALVREIKEELGLEVPERCLAPLTFASHRYADFHLLMPLYVCRNWRGIVVPREGQELAWVRPARLDDFPMPPADKPLVAALRGVL
;
A
#
# COMPACT_ATOMS: atom_id res chain seq x y z
N MET A 1 0.79 -54.85 17.79
CA MET A 1 0.11 -53.79 17.04
C MET A 1 1.04 -52.60 16.97
N PRO A 2 1.62 -52.26 15.83
CA PRO A 2 2.45 -51.06 15.77
C PRO A 2 1.54 -49.82 15.78
N THR A 3 1.79 -48.95 16.76
CA THR A 3 1.17 -47.64 16.88
C THR A 3 1.69 -46.78 15.73
N THR A 4 0.87 -46.53 14.74
CA THR A 4 1.15 -45.55 13.67
C THR A 4 1.26 -44.17 14.32
N ALA A 5 2.47 -43.65 14.42
CA ALA A 5 2.68 -42.27 14.76
C ALA A 5 2.03 -41.43 13.63
N VAL A 6 0.96 -40.74 13.98
CA VAL A 6 0.39 -39.71 13.09
C VAL A 6 1.44 -38.61 13.02
N GLU A 7 2.11 -38.51 11.87
CA GLU A 7 2.92 -37.31 11.59
C GLU A 7 2.02 -36.09 11.74
N PRO A 8 2.43 -35.06 12.50
CA PRO A 8 1.65 -33.84 12.57
C PRO A 8 1.57 -33.26 11.17
N ALA A 9 0.36 -33.18 10.63
CA ALA A 9 0.11 -32.57 9.35
C ALA A 9 0.72 -31.16 9.37
N SER A 10 1.64 -30.89 8.45
CA SER A 10 2.20 -29.54 8.28
C SER A 10 1.05 -28.54 8.21
N PRO A 11 1.09 -27.46 9.03
CA PRO A 11 -0.02 -26.51 9.03
C PRO A 11 -0.23 -25.95 7.63
N PRO A 12 -1.51 -25.75 7.22
CA PRO A 12 -1.86 -25.41 5.85
C PRO A 12 -1.22 -24.09 5.41
N ALA A 13 -0.95 -23.98 4.10
CA ALA A 13 -0.54 -22.72 3.51
C ALA A 13 -1.66 -21.68 3.68
N LEU A 14 -1.29 -20.43 3.96
CA LEU A 14 -2.24 -19.32 3.98
C LEU A 14 -2.27 -18.64 2.61
N GLU A 15 -3.44 -18.53 2.04
CA GLU A 15 -3.63 -17.93 0.72
C GLU A 15 -4.17 -16.51 0.83
N THR A 16 -3.63 -15.62 0.00
CA THR A 16 -4.05 -14.23 -0.14
C THR A 16 -4.29 -13.90 -1.61
N PRO A 17 -4.79 -12.73 -1.97
CA PRO A 17 -5.00 -12.37 -3.38
C PRO A 17 -3.74 -12.47 -4.25
N ARG A 18 -2.54 -12.13 -3.71
CA ARG A 18 -1.29 -12.09 -4.48
C ARG A 18 -0.21 -13.05 -3.99
N LEU A 19 -0.39 -13.66 -2.80
CA LEU A 19 0.64 -14.44 -2.12
C LEU A 19 0.12 -15.82 -1.71
N ILE A 20 1.07 -16.76 -1.58
CA ILE A 20 0.92 -18.04 -0.88
C ILE A 20 1.96 -18.05 0.23
N LEU A 21 1.49 -18.14 1.48
CA LEU A 21 2.36 -18.24 2.65
C LEU A 21 2.46 -19.72 3.02
N ARG A 22 3.52 -20.38 2.61
CA ARG A 22 3.71 -21.84 2.76
C ARG A 22 4.92 -22.17 3.63
N PRO A 23 5.01 -23.40 4.14
CA PRO A 23 6.25 -23.86 4.75
C PRO A 23 7.45 -23.66 3.82
N LEU A 24 8.61 -23.36 4.42
CA LEU A 24 9.88 -23.29 3.71
C LEU A 24 10.29 -24.67 3.24
N ALA A 25 10.74 -24.78 2.00
CA ALA A 25 11.31 -26.00 1.43
C ALA A 25 12.83 -25.84 1.23
N PRO A 26 13.63 -26.92 1.21
CA PRO A 26 15.07 -26.84 0.93
C PRO A 26 15.39 -26.09 -0.37
N ALA A 27 14.51 -26.18 -1.37
CA ALA A 27 14.67 -25.47 -2.64
C ALA A 27 14.60 -23.94 -2.52
N ASP A 28 14.09 -23.40 -1.42
CA ASP A 28 13.99 -21.95 -1.18
C ASP A 28 15.31 -21.36 -0.68
N ALA A 29 16.22 -22.19 -0.20
CA ALA A 29 17.44 -21.73 0.45
C ALA A 29 18.30 -20.78 -0.38
N PRO A 30 18.55 -21.02 -1.69
CA PRO A 30 19.32 -20.07 -2.49
C PRO A 30 18.70 -18.68 -2.56
N GLU A 31 17.39 -18.60 -2.70
CA GLU A 31 16.69 -17.32 -2.78
C GLU A 31 16.61 -16.62 -1.41
N VAL A 32 16.37 -17.36 -0.33
CA VAL A 32 16.46 -16.86 1.04
C VAL A 32 17.86 -16.31 1.31
N GLN A 33 18.92 -17.07 0.97
CA GLN A 33 20.32 -16.66 1.11
C GLN A 33 20.60 -15.35 0.39
N ARG A 34 20.15 -15.23 -0.83
CA ARG A 34 20.36 -14.06 -1.69
C ARG A 34 19.63 -12.82 -1.16
N LEU A 35 18.34 -12.96 -0.78
CA LEU A 35 17.51 -11.83 -0.39
C LEU A 35 17.76 -11.38 1.06
N ALA A 36 17.92 -12.33 1.97
CA ALA A 36 18.20 -12.04 3.39
C ALA A 36 19.62 -11.53 3.62
N GLY A 37 20.56 -11.94 2.75
CA GLY A 37 21.95 -11.49 2.80
C GLY A 37 22.17 -10.03 2.36
N ASP A 38 21.18 -9.38 1.76
CA ASP A 38 21.26 -7.94 1.45
C ASP A 38 21.34 -7.15 2.76
N TRP A 39 22.35 -6.29 2.90
CA TRP A 39 22.54 -5.42 4.07
C TRP A 39 21.29 -4.60 4.40
N GLU A 40 20.60 -4.07 3.38
CA GLU A 40 19.39 -3.26 3.58
C GLU A 40 18.24 -4.09 4.16
N VAL A 41 18.24 -5.41 4.01
CA VAL A 41 17.28 -6.31 4.64
C VAL A 41 17.81 -6.74 6.01
N ALA A 42 19.02 -7.30 6.09
CA ALA A 42 19.59 -7.88 7.31
C ALA A 42 19.66 -6.89 8.48
N ARG A 43 20.04 -5.63 8.21
CA ARG A 43 20.19 -4.59 9.24
C ARG A 43 18.92 -4.25 10.02
N TYR A 44 17.75 -4.68 9.53
CA TYR A 44 16.45 -4.46 10.17
C TYR A 44 15.87 -5.70 10.82
N THR A 45 16.60 -6.81 10.82
CA THR A 45 16.15 -8.08 11.40
C THR A 45 16.88 -8.39 12.71
N ALA A 46 16.20 -9.14 13.58
CA ALA A 46 16.75 -9.55 14.87
C ALA A 46 17.70 -10.76 14.79
N ASN A 47 17.59 -11.58 13.74
CA ASN A 47 18.23 -12.89 13.71
C ASN A 47 19.13 -13.14 12.48
N ILE A 48 19.10 -12.29 11.47
CA ILE A 48 19.89 -12.44 10.25
C ILE A 48 21.22 -11.73 10.44
N PRO A 49 22.36 -12.44 10.42
CA PRO A 49 23.67 -11.82 10.48
C PRO A 49 24.06 -11.18 9.15
N HIS A 50 25.07 -10.31 9.19
CA HIS A 50 25.69 -9.81 7.97
C HIS A 50 27.21 -9.73 8.16
N PRO A 51 28.03 -10.35 7.27
CA PRO A 51 27.60 -11.12 6.10
C PRO A 51 26.77 -12.36 6.47
N TYR A 52 25.86 -12.75 5.56
CA TYR A 52 25.07 -13.97 5.71
C TYR A 52 25.84 -15.11 5.04
N GLU A 53 26.51 -15.94 5.88
CA GLU A 53 27.45 -16.93 5.40
C GLU A 53 26.84 -17.94 4.44
N PRO A 54 27.57 -18.37 3.39
CA PRO A 54 27.10 -19.39 2.46
C PRO A 54 26.65 -20.66 3.20
N GLY A 55 25.46 -21.18 2.85
CA GLY A 55 24.88 -22.37 3.51
C GLY A 55 24.10 -22.08 4.79
N ALA A 56 24.08 -20.83 5.27
CA ALA A 56 23.33 -20.49 6.47
C ALA A 56 21.82 -20.61 6.29
N ALA A 57 21.30 -20.29 5.11
CA ALA A 57 19.87 -20.44 4.79
C ALA A 57 19.47 -21.92 4.74
N GLU A 58 20.28 -22.77 4.11
CA GLU A 58 20.09 -24.23 4.06
C GLU A 58 20.08 -24.83 5.48
N ALA A 59 21.05 -24.46 6.29
CA ALA A 59 21.16 -24.95 7.67
C ALA A 59 19.96 -24.50 8.51
N TRP A 60 19.52 -23.26 8.36
CA TRP A 60 18.35 -22.75 9.07
C TRP A 60 17.06 -23.46 8.65
N ILE A 61 16.82 -23.65 7.37
CA ILE A 61 15.64 -24.37 6.87
C ILE A 61 15.67 -25.84 7.35
N ALA A 62 16.81 -26.50 7.22
CA ALA A 62 16.98 -27.89 7.64
C ALA A 62 16.84 -28.11 9.15
N SER A 63 17.06 -27.09 9.97
CA SER A 63 16.94 -27.20 11.44
C SER A 63 15.48 -27.35 11.91
N GLY A 64 14.49 -27.12 11.07
CA GLY A 64 13.07 -27.11 11.47
C GLY A 64 12.65 -25.92 12.35
N ALA A 65 13.58 -25.01 12.68
CA ALA A 65 13.27 -23.85 13.53
C ALA A 65 12.17 -22.95 12.95
N ALA A 66 12.11 -22.87 11.63
CA ALA A 66 11.06 -22.13 10.93
C ALA A 66 9.65 -22.71 11.17
N GLU A 67 9.53 -24.04 11.26
CA GLU A 67 8.26 -24.74 11.50
C GLU A 67 7.79 -24.55 12.95
N LEU A 68 8.69 -24.66 13.92
CA LEU A 68 8.41 -24.44 15.34
C LEU A 68 7.93 -23.01 15.63
N ALA A 69 8.48 -22.03 14.90
CA ALA A 69 8.14 -20.63 15.01
C ALA A 69 7.03 -20.18 14.03
N PHE A 70 6.31 -21.12 13.40
CA PHE A 70 5.32 -20.80 12.35
C PHE A 70 5.85 -19.78 11.33
N VAL A 71 7.08 -19.95 10.82
CA VAL A 71 7.61 -19.10 9.76
C VAL A 71 7.22 -19.67 8.40
N ARG A 72 6.79 -18.80 7.49
CA ARG A 72 6.34 -19.13 6.14
C ARG A 72 7.13 -18.36 5.11
N ALA A 73 7.47 -19.03 4.00
CA ALA A 73 7.92 -18.36 2.79
C ALA A 73 6.78 -17.50 2.24
N ILE A 74 7.11 -16.30 1.82
CA ILE A 74 6.20 -15.42 1.06
C ILE A 74 6.44 -15.72 -0.42
N GLU A 75 5.57 -16.56 -0.99
CA GLU A 75 5.61 -16.88 -2.42
C GLU A 75 4.64 -16.00 -3.20
N ARG A 76 5.10 -15.40 -4.29
CA ARG A 76 4.27 -14.57 -5.16
C ARG A 76 3.51 -15.44 -6.16
N ARG A 77 2.17 -15.35 -6.19
CA ARG A 77 1.32 -16.17 -7.07
C ARG A 77 1.60 -15.98 -8.56
N ALA A 78 2.04 -14.81 -8.98
CA ALA A 78 2.22 -14.46 -10.39
C ALA A 78 3.29 -15.30 -11.09
N ASP A 79 4.33 -15.74 -10.35
CA ASP A 79 5.50 -16.39 -10.92
C ASP A 79 6.13 -17.45 -10.00
N GLY A 80 5.55 -17.72 -8.84
CA GLY A 80 6.07 -18.69 -7.88
C GLY A 80 7.35 -18.24 -7.16
N ALA A 81 7.78 -16.99 -7.31
CA ALA A 81 9.00 -16.49 -6.69
C ALA A 81 8.84 -16.34 -5.17
N VAL A 82 9.80 -16.85 -4.40
CA VAL A 82 9.91 -16.56 -2.97
C VAL A 82 10.51 -15.17 -2.82
N ILE A 83 9.78 -14.27 -2.17
CA ILE A 83 10.14 -12.85 -2.05
C ILE A 83 10.49 -12.42 -0.62
N GLY A 84 10.36 -13.30 0.36
CA GLY A 84 10.61 -13.01 1.76
C GLY A 84 10.09 -14.08 2.69
N CYS A 85 10.10 -13.79 4.01
CA CYS A 85 9.50 -14.63 5.03
C CYS A 85 8.65 -13.83 6.00
N VAL A 86 7.64 -14.48 6.58
CA VAL A 86 6.78 -13.94 7.64
C VAL A 86 6.45 -15.04 8.63
N GLY A 87 6.36 -14.71 9.91
CA GLY A 87 5.99 -15.73 10.90
C GLY A 87 5.58 -15.16 12.25
N LEU A 88 5.05 -16.05 13.07
CA LEU A 88 4.72 -15.83 14.48
C LEU A 88 5.41 -16.89 15.33
N THR A 89 6.16 -16.46 16.33
CA THR A 89 6.72 -17.35 17.35
C THR A 89 5.81 -17.29 18.56
N PRO A 90 5.02 -18.35 18.85
CA PRO A 90 4.11 -18.34 19.98
C PRO A 90 4.87 -18.42 21.30
N ASP A 91 4.43 -17.63 22.29
CA ASP A 91 4.75 -17.85 23.70
C ASP A 91 3.53 -18.53 24.35
N ALA A 92 3.62 -19.85 24.52
CA ALA A 92 2.51 -20.66 25.02
C ALA A 92 2.04 -20.26 26.43
N GLU A 93 2.91 -19.74 27.29
CA GLU A 93 2.56 -19.34 28.65
C GLU A 93 1.74 -18.07 28.70
N ARG A 94 2.00 -17.15 27.76
CA ARG A 94 1.36 -15.82 27.72
C ARG A 94 0.28 -15.71 26.66
N ARG A 95 0.12 -16.72 25.83
CA ARG A 95 -0.71 -16.69 24.61
C ARG A 95 -0.36 -15.49 23.71
N GLU A 96 0.91 -15.15 23.71
CA GLU A 96 1.48 -14.09 22.90
C GLU A 96 2.28 -14.67 21.74
N GLY A 97 2.17 -14.05 20.57
CA GLY A 97 3.01 -14.37 19.41
C GLY A 97 3.93 -13.20 19.07
N VAL A 98 5.21 -13.50 18.85
CA VAL A 98 6.18 -12.51 18.32
C VAL A 98 6.16 -12.56 16.82
N LEU A 99 5.74 -11.47 16.20
CA LEU A 99 5.68 -11.28 14.75
C LEU A 99 7.07 -10.91 14.22
N GLY A 100 7.54 -11.64 13.23
CA GLY A 100 8.73 -11.32 12.46
C GLY A 100 8.46 -11.42 10.96
N TYR A 101 9.00 -10.51 10.17
CA TYR A 101 8.92 -10.57 8.71
C TYR A 101 10.04 -9.77 8.03
N TRP A 102 10.35 -10.18 6.83
CA TRP A 102 11.18 -9.41 5.90
C TRP A 102 10.78 -9.71 4.47
N VAL A 103 11.00 -8.76 3.60
CA VAL A 103 10.78 -8.86 2.14
C VAL A 103 12.03 -8.37 1.45
N GLY A 104 12.48 -9.07 0.43
CA GLY A 104 13.65 -8.72 -0.37
C GLY A 104 13.49 -7.33 -1.02
N ARG A 105 14.59 -6.57 -1.07
CA ARG A 105 14.63 -5.19 -1.55
C ARG A 105 13.93 -4.94 -2.90
N PRO A 106 14.06 -5.81 -3.94
CA PRO A 106 13.38 -5.60 -5.22
C PRO A 106 11.85 -5.57 -5.14
N PHE A 107 11.27 -6.05 -4.02
CA PHE A 107 9.82 -6.19 -3.83
C PHE A 107 9.24 -5.17 -2.85
N TRP A 108 10.04 -4.20 -2.39
CA TRP A 108 9.59 -3.16 -1.48
C TRP A 108 8.60 -2.18 -2.15
N GLY A 109 7.79 -1.51 -1.33
CA GLY A 109 6.83 -0.50 -1.80
C GLY A 109 5.59 -1.04 -2.52
N GLN A 110 5.48 -2.37 -2.71
CA GLN A 110 4.40 -3.01 -3.46
C GLN A 110 3.27 -3.57 -2.57
N GLY A 111 3.36 -3.38 -1.24
CA GLY A 111 2.34 -3.81 -0.28
C GLY A 111 2.39 -5.30 0.11
N TYR A 112 3.34 -6.09 -0.39
CA TYR A 112 3.45 -7.52 -0.08
C TYR A 112 3.63 -7.80 1.41
N ALA A 113 4.48 -7.04 2.10
CA ALA A 113 4.69 -7.22 3.54
C ALA A 113 3.40 -6.98 4.34
N THR A 114 2.62 -5.95 4.02
CA THR A 114 1.33 -5.67 4.67
C THR A 114 0.34 -6.81 4.46
N GLU A 115 0.26 -7.35 3.25
CA GLU A 115 -0.62 -8.47 2.88
C GLU A 115 -0.24 -9.75 3.64
N ALA A 116 1.06 -10.09 3.66
CA ALA A 116 1.58 -11.26 4.36
C ALA A 116 1.37 -11.17 5.89
N VAL A 117 1.71 -10.02 6.48
CA VAL A 117 1.54 -9.79 7.92
C VAL A 117 0.08 -9.90 8.33
N ARG A 118 -0.85 -9.31 7.55
CA ARG A 118 -2.29 -9.41 7.82
C ARG A 118 -2.73 -10.87 7.89
N ALA A 119 -2.38 -11.69 6.90
CA ALA A 119 -2.78 -13.09 6.83
C ALA A 119 -2.21 -13.91 8.01
N VAL A 120 -0.97 -13.65 8.41
CA VAL A 120 -0.35 -14.34 9.55
C VAL A 120 -0.95 -13.88 10.87
N VAL A 121 -1.29 -12.62 11.05
CA VAL A 121 -2.00 -12.10 12.24
C VAL A 121 -3.41 -12.69 12.33
N ASP A 122 -4.15 -12.77 11.22
CA ASP A 122 -5.46 -13.44 11.15
C ASP A 122 -5.34 -14.90 11.62
N HIS A 123 -4.33 -15.62 11.12
CA HIS A 123 -4.06 -17.00 11.55
C HIS A 123 -3.63 -17.08 13.03
N GLY A 124 -2.83 -16.13 13.48
CA GLY A 124 -2.42 -16.06 14.89
C GLY A 124 -3.60 -15.99 15.85
N PHE A 125 -4.54 -15.12 15.57
CA PHE A 125 -5.75 -14.97 16.40
C PHE A 125 -6.79 -16.06 16.17
N GLY A 126 -7.03 -16.47 14.91
CA GLY A 126 -8.03 -17.46 14.55
C GLY A 126 -7.57 -18.91 14.71
N GLY A 127 -6.37 -19.24 14.19
CA GLY A 127 -5.85 -20.61 14.11
C GLY A 127 -4.99 -21.00 15.31
N LEU A 128 -4.06 -20.13 15.75
CA LEU A 128 -3.15 -20.42 16.86
C LEU A 128 -3.73 -20.06 18.24
N GLY A 129 -4.86 -19.38 18.28
CA GLY A 129 -5.53 -19.04 19.53
C GLY A 129 -4.85 -17.95 20.36
N LEU A 130 -3.94 -17.16 19.77
CA LEU A 130 -3.23 -16.08 20.46
C LEU A 130 -4.20 -15.02 21.00
N GLU A 131 -3.87 -14.41 22.12
CA GLU A 131 -4.59 -13.28 22.71
C GLU A 131 -4.01 -11.94 22.26
N ARG A 132 -2.71 -11.92 21.97
CA ARG A 132 -1.99 -10.74 21.50
C ARG A 132 -0.81 -11.10 20.62
N VAL A 133 -0.44 -10.16 19.76
CA VAL A 133 0.73 -10.25 18.88
C VAL A 133 1.63 -9.06 19.18
N ARG A 134 2.88 -9.35 19.47
CA ARG A 134 3.96 -8.39 19.66
C ARG A 134 4.78 -8.28 18.38
N ALA A 135 5.19 -7.07 18.03
CA ALA A 135 6.16 -6.81 16.97
C ALA A 135 7.14 -5.73 17.39
N SER A 136 8.36 -5.80 16.90
CA SER A 136 9.39 -4.79 17.15
C SER A 136 10.01 -4.30 15.86
N ALA A 137 10.44 -3.06 15.85
CA ALA A 137 11.19 -2.46 14.74
C ALA A 137 12.17 -1.40 15.27
N VAL A 138 13.34 -1.30 14.64
CA VAL A 138 14.26 -0.17 14.91
C VAL A 138 13.62 1.13 14.40
N ALA A 139 13.85 2.25 15.09
CA ALA A 139 13.20 3.52 14.82
C ALA A 139 13.42 4.03 13.39
N GLU A 140 14.57 3.72 12.79
CA GLU A 140 14.88 4.10 11.40
C GLU A 140 14.08 3.28 10.36
N ASN A 141 13.48 2.13 10.75
CA ASN A 141 12.65 1.33 9.87
C ASN A 141 11.22 1.87 9.79
N SER A 142 11.08 3.09 9.31
CA SER A 142 9.79 3.76 9.16
C SER A 142 8.79 2.98 8.28
N ALA A 143 9.28 2.12 7.38
CA ALA A 143 8.43 1.28 6.53
C ALA A 143 7.72 0.20 7.37
N SER A 144 8.47 -0.52 8.23
CA SER A 144 7.90 -1.52 9.14
C SER A 144 6.94 -0.86 10.15
N ILE A 145 7.34 0.27 10.74
CA ILE A 145 6.51 1.03 11.68
C ILE A 145 5.15 1.37 11.05
N ARG A 146 5.15 1.92 9.83
CA ARG A 146 3.89 2.23 9.11
C ARG A 146 3.03 1.01 8.81
N ILE A 147 3.63 -0.14 8.51
CA ILE A 147 2.88 -1.39 8.32
C ILE A 147 2.17 -1.78 9.61
N LEU A 148 2.88 -1.78 10.74
CA LEU A 148 2.32 -2.14 12.04
C LEU A 148 1.21 -1.18 12.46
N GLU A 149 1.41 0.14 12.29
CA GLU A 149 0.39 1.15 12.58
C GLU A 149 -0.89 0.97 11.75
N ARG A 150 -0.73 0.72 10.43
CA ARG A 150 -1.88 0.46 9.53
C ARG A 150 -2.66 -0.80 9.92
N LEU A 151 -2.01 -1.76 10.54
CA LEU A 151 -2.63 -2.98 11.02
C LEU A 151 -3.20 -2.85 12.44
N GLY A 152 -3.06 -1.68 13.07
CA GLY A 152 -3.62 -1.37 14.37
C GLY A 152 -2.73 -1.71 15.56
N PHE A 153 -1.44 -2.02 15.34
CA PHE A 153 -0.48 -2.19 16.42
C PHE A 153 -0.22 -0.87 17.15
N VAL A 154 -0.32 -0.88 18.45
CA VAL A 154 -0.12 0.27 19.32
C VAL A 154 1.30 0.24 19.91
N TYR A 155 1.97 1.38 19.93
CA TYR A 155 3.27 1.53 20.58
C TYR A 155 3.14 1.31 22.10
N VAL A 156 4.02 0.46 22.66
CA VAL A 156 4.01 0.12 24.10
C VAL A 156 5.33 0.42 24.81
N GLY A 157 6.41 0.73 24.09
CA GLY A 157 7.68 1.07 24.71
C GLY A 157 8.89 0.79 23.83
N ARG A 158 10.08 0.85 24.42
CA ARG A 158 11.34 0.52 23.77
C ARG A 158 12.05 -0.57 24.54
N GLU A 159 12.73 -1.44 23.82
CA GLU A 159 13.54 -2.51 24.35
C GLU A 159 14.86 -2.66 23.58
N ARG A 160 15.79 -3.43 24.10
CA ARG A 160 17.00 -3.80 23.37
C ARG A 160 16.88 -5.25 22.90
N GLU A 161 16.94 -5.44 21.61
CA GLU A 161 16.85 -6.76 20.98
C GLU A 161 18.13 -7.09 20.20
N PRO A 162 18.42 -8.41 20.00
CA PRO A 162 19.52 -8.82 19.14
C PRO A 162 19.43 -8.16 17.76
N ALA A 163 20.59 -7.78 17.23
CA ALA A 163 20.73 -7.26 15.86
C ALA A 163 22.12 -7.65 15.34
N PRO A 164 22.35 -8.94 15.02
CA PRO A 164 23.68 -9.44 14.68
C PRO A 164 24.30 -8.74 13.48
N ALA A 165 23.49 -8.37 12.49
CA ALA A 165 23.99 -7.58 11.35
C ALA A 165 24.54 -6.20 11.77
N ARG A 166 24.06 -5.63 12.88
CA ARG A 166 24.50 -4.33 13.42
C ARG A 166 25.64 -4.47 14.46
N GLY A 167 26.14 -5.68 14.68
CA GLY A 167 27.23 -5.97 15.61
C GLY A 167 26.81 -6.09 17.07
N GLY A 168 25.51 -6.13 17.38
CA GLY A 168 25.02 -6.34 18.75
C GLY A 168 23.62 -5.80 19.01
N PRO A 169 23.14 -5.89 20.27
CA PRO A 169 21.80 -5.47 20.63
C PRO A 169 21.54 -4.01 20.32
N THR A 170 20.42 -3.73 19.66
CA THR A 170 19.99 -2.38 19.29
C THR A 170 18.65 -2.02 19.92
N GLU A 171 18.37 -0.73 20.08
CA GLU A 171 17.08 -0.24 20.58
C GLU A 171 16.01 -0.39 19.50
N VAL A 172 14.87 -0.96 19.89
CA VAL A 172 13.71 -1.15 19.04
C VAL A 172 12.47 -0.55 19.68
N GLU A 173 11.55 -0.07 18.86
CA GLU A 173 10.19 0.25 19.28
C GLU A 173 9.35 -1.03 19.31
N VAL A 174 8.70 -1.28 20.44
CA VAL A 174 7.81 -2.42 20.64
C VAL A 174 6.37 -1.97 20.44
N ARG A 175 5.65 -2.75 19.68
CA ARG A 175 4.23 -2.54 19.39
C ARG A 175 3.42 -3.80 19.68
N MET A 176 2.19 -3.62 20.12
CA MET A 176 1.29 -4.70 20.53
C MET A 176 -0.04 -4.58 19.80
N LEU A 177 -0.62 -5.72 19.48
CA LEU A 177 -1.99 -5.82 18.95
C LEU A 177 -2.71 -6.93 19.71
N THR A 178 -3.88 -6.63 20.27
CA THR A 178 -4.72 -7.62 20.95
C THR A 178 -5.76 -8.21 19.98
N ARG A 179 -6.22 -9.43 20.30
CA ARG A 179 -7.35 -10.06 19.58
C ARG A 179 -8.59 -9.17 19.58
N ALA A 180 -8.87 -8.49 20.69
CA ALA A 180 -10.03 -7.62 20.82
C ALA A 180 -9.94 -6.39 19.90
N GLU A 181 -8.73 -5.83 19.71
CA GLU A 181 -8.49 -4.74 18.78
C GLU A 181 -8.59 -5.20 17.33
N TRP A 182 -8.04 -6.38 17.02
CA TRP A 182 -8.10 -6.96 15.68
C TRP A 182 -9.52 -7.34 15.27
N ALA A 183 -10.33 -7.87 16.20
CA ALA A 183 -11.73 -8.25 15.97
C ALA A 183 -12.68 -7.04 15.84
N LYS A 184 -12.24 -5.85 16.23
CA LYS A 184 -13.00 -4.64 15.90
C LYS A 184 -13.08 -4.58 14.37
N PRO A 185 -14.31 -4.41 13.80
CA PRO A 185 -14.40 -4.14 12.36
C PRO A 185 -13.38 -3.04 12.10
N ALA A 186 -12.48 -3.28 11.17
CA ALA A 186 -11.36 -2.38 10.92
C ALA A 186 -11.95 -0.97 10.89
N ALA A 187 -11.79 -0.24 12.00
CA ALA A 187 -11.99 1.20 12.00
C ALA A 187 -11.05 1.59 10.87
N GLN A 188 -11.64 1.89 9.72
CA GLN A 188 -10.90 2.11 8.49
C GLN A 188 -9.78 3.03 8.88
N SER A 189 -8.54 2.50 8.91
CA SER A 189 -7.37 3.35 9.24
C SER A 189 -7.59 4.61 8.45
N PRO A 190 -7.59 5.79 9.06
CA PRO A 190 -7.92 7.00 8.34
C PRO A 190 -6.96 7.05 7.15
N VAL A 191 -7.46 6.59 5.99
CA VAL A 191 -6.66 6.75 4.78
C VAL A 191 -6.48 8.24 4.61
N PRO A 192 -5.28 8.68 4.23
CA PRO A 192 -5.04 10.09 4.04
C PRO A 192 -6.08 10.66 3.09
N LEU A 193 -6.68 11.76 3.47
CA LEU A 193 -7.53 12.54 2.58
C LEU A 193 -6.62 13.21 1.54
N VAL A 194 -6.88 12.93 0.27
CA VAL A 194 -6.22 13.59 -0.84
C VAL A 194 -7.22 14.54 -1.47
N LEU A 195 -6.93 15.82 -1.38
CA LEU A 195 -7.72 16.87 -2.02
C LEU A 195 -7.15 17.14 -3.42
N VAL A 196 -8.00 16.96 -4.43
CA VAL A 196 -7.70 17.27 -5.84
C VAL A 196 -8.78 18.23 -6.32
N ALA A 197 -8.40 19.35 -6.91
CA ALA A 197 -9.37 20.25 -7.54
C ALA A 197 -9.44 19.95 -9.05
N ALA A 198 -10.65 19.90 -9.59
CA ALA A 198 -10.92 19.66 -11.01
C ALA A 198 -11.78 20.76 -11.62
N VAL A 199 -11.64 21.01 -12.91
CA VAL A 199 -12.43 22.04 -13.63
C VAL A 199 -13.02 21.52 -14.93
N ALA A 200 -14.29 21.79 -15.13
CA ALA A 200 -14.96 21.72 -16.43
C ALA A 200 -14.77 23.07 -17.15
N LEU A 201 -13.79 23.15 -18.05
CA LEU A 201 -13.66 24.26 -18.97
C LEU A 201 -14.73 24.10 -20.04
N VAL A 202 -15.61 25.11 -20.19
CA VAL A 202 -16.75 25.06 -21.13
C VAL A 202 -16.59 26.14 -22.19
N ASP A 203 -16.45 25.72 -23.44
CA ASP A 203 -16.30 26.65 -24.58
C ASP A 203 -17.62 27.33 -25.01
N ALA A 204 -17.53 28.21 -26.02
CA ALA A 204 -18.67 28.93 -26.53
C ALA A 204 -19.76 28.04 -27.16
N ASP A 205 -19.40 26.85 -27.61
CA ASP A 205 -20.31 25.83 -28.15
C ASP A 205 -20.92 24.92 -27.07
N GLY A 206 -20.61 25.17 -25.79
CA GLY A 206 -21.05 24.36 -24.66
C GLY A 206 -20.34 23.00 -24.54
N ARG A 207 -19.18 22.82 -25.17
CA ARG A 207 -18.38 21.61 -25.05
C ARG A 207 -17.46 21.72 -23.83
N VAL A 208 -17.20 20.59 -23.19
CA VAL A 208 -16.33 20.45 -22.01
C VAL A 208 -14.98 19.89 -22.45
N LEU A 209 -13.90 20.46 -21.94
CA LEU A 209 -12.55 19.95 -22.18
C LEU A 209 -12.26 18.75 -21.28
N LEU A 210 -11.81 17.66 -21.90
CA LEU A 210 -11.22 16.51 -21.23
C LEU A 210 -9.75 16.36 -21.59
N ALA A 211 -8.95 15.87 -20.66
CA ALA A 211 -7.56 15.50 -20.85
C ALA A 211 -7.38 14.00 -20.68
N ARG A 212 -6.59 13.35 -21.54
CA ARG A 212 -6.26 11.92 -21.44
C ARG A 212 -4.93 11.74 -20.74
N ARG A 213 -4.91 10.94 -19.71
CA ARG A 213 -3.71 10.65 -18.93
C ARG A 213 -2.62 10.01 -19.78
N PRO A 214 -1.39 10.57 -19.81
CA PRO A 214 -0.31 10.06 -20.60
C PRO A 214 0.19 8.69 -20.08
N ALA A 215 0.91 7.96 -20.94
CA ALA A 215 1.56 6.72 -20.56
C ALA A 215 2.56 6.92 -19.41
N GLY A 216 2.67 5.93 -18.51
CA GLY A 216 3.58 5.99 -17.35
C GLY A 216 2.99 6.61 -16.09
N ARG A 217 1.79 7.20 -16.14
CA ARG A 217 1.06 7.67 -14.95
C ARG A 217 0.01 6.64 -14.48
N PRO A 218 -0.35 6.62 -13.19
CA PRO A 218 -1.46 5.78 -12.71
C PRO A 218 -2.72 6.05 -13.52
N MET A 219 -3.48 5.00 -13.89
CA MET A 219 -4.69 5.07 -14.70
C MET A 219 -4.45 5.67 -16.11
N ALA A 220 -3.27 5.44 -16.70
CA ALA A 220 -2.94 5.87 -18.06
C ALA A 220 -4.03 5.49 -19.08
N GLY A 221 -4.30 6.40 -20.03
CA GLY A 221 -5.29 6.21 -21.08
C GLY A 221 -6.74 6.54 -20.70
N LEU A 222 -7.05 6.80 -19.42
CA LEU A 222 -8.35 7.31 -18.99
C LEU A 222 -8.44 8.82 -19.22
N TRP A 223 -9.66 9.29 -19.44
CA TRP A 223 -9.99 10.70 -19.61
C TRP A 223 -10.44 11.30 -18.29
N GLU A 224 -10.03 12.51 -18.00
CA GLU A 224 -10.34 13.21 -16.76
C GLU A 224 -10.60 14.70 -17.01
N PHE A 225 -11.20 15.37 -16.03
CA PHE A 225 -11.26 16.83 -16.03
C PHE A 225 -9.87 17.40 -15.70
N PRO A 226 -9.40 18.45 -16.39
CA PRO A 226 -8.16 19.13 -16.04
C PRO A 226 -8.14 19.56 -14.57
N GLY A 227 -6.99 19.44 -13.92
CA GLY A 227 -6.82 19.80 -12.52
C GLY A 227 -5.71 19.03 -11.83
N GLY A 228 -5.55 19.22 -10.51
CA GLY A 228 -4.47 18.61 -9.79
C GLY A 228 -4.61 18.66 -8.27
N LYS A 229 -3.57 18.17 -7.59
CA LYS A 229 -3.54 18.12 -6.12
C LYS A 229 -3.46 19.52 -5.53
N VAL A 230 -4.30 19.78 -4.55
CA VAL A 230 -4.21 20.99 -3.70
C VAL A 230 -3.05 20.80 -2.72
N LYS A 231 -2.08 21.72 -2.74
CA LYS A 231 -0.95 21.73 -1.82
C LYS A 231 -1.37 22.28 -0.45
N HIS A 232 -0.52 22.11 0.56
CA HIS A 232 -0.87 22.44 1.96
C HIS A 232 -1.30 23.91 2.13
N ASP A 233 -0.67 24.83 1.39
CA ASP A 233 -0.88 26.28 1.52
C ASP A 233 -1.73 26.86 0.38
N GLU A 234 -2.46 26.00 -0.36
CA GLU A 234 -3.30 26.40 -1.49
C GLU A 234 -4.79 26.24 -1.16
N THR A 235 -5.61 27.14 -1.72
CA THR A 235 -7.05 26.89 -1.87
C THR A 235 -7.29 26.02 -3.11
N PRO A 236 -8.43 25.33 -3.23
CA PRO A 236 -8.76 24.59 -4.45
C PRO A 236 -8.73 25.47 -5.71
N GLU A 237 -9.18 26.73 -5.60
CA GLU A 237 -9.20 27.69 -6.70
C GLU A 237 -7.78 28.08 -7.12
N SER A 238 -6.89 28.39 -6.17
CA SER A 238 -5.49 28.75 -6.48
C SER A 238 -4.73 27.56 -7.07
N ALA A 239 -5.00 26.34 -6.58
CA ALA A 239 -4.45 25.13 -7.17
C ALA A 239 -4.89 24.96 -8.64
N LEU A 240 -6.18 25.18 -8.94
CA LEU A 240 -6.68 25.11 -10.31
C LEU A 240 -6.04 26.16 -11.22
N VAL A 241 -5.89 27.40 -10.78
CA VAL A 241 -5.20 28.45 -11.55
C VAL A 241 -3.79 28.03 -11.91
N ARG A 242 -3.06 27.45 -10.97
CA ARG A 242 -1.69 26.93 -11.19
C ARG A 242 -1.69 25.75 -12.16
N GLU A 243 -2.49 24.70 -11.90
CA GLU A 243 -2.52 23.47 -12.71
C GLU A 243 -2.96 23.76 -14.15
N ILE A 244 -4.01 24.56 -14.35
CA ILE A 244 -4.49 24.93 -15.69
C ILE A 244 -3.40 25.71 -16.47
N LYS A 245 -2.63 26.56 -15.78
CA LYS A 245 -1.52 27.29 -16.41
C LYS A 245 -0.37 26.34 -16.76
N GLU A 246 -0.03 25.40 -15.86
CA GLU A 246 1.01 24.42 -16.08
C GLU A 246 0.66 23.44 -17.19
N GLU A 247 -0.54 22.85 -17.14
CA GLU A 247 -0.97 21.78 -18.05
C GLU A 247 -1.46 22.27 -19.42
N LEU A 248 -2.17 23.41 -19.45
CA LEU A 248 -2.90 23.87 -20.64
C LEU A 248 -2.44 25.24 -21.15
N GLY A 249 -1.61 25.95 -20.39
CA GLY A 249 -1.11 27.27 -20.76
C GLY A 249 -2.14 28.40 -20.66
N LEU A 250 -3.26 28.19 -19.98
CA LEU A 250 -4.34 29.15 -19.86
C LEU A 250 -4.17 30.02 -18.59
N GLU A 251 -4.66 31.25 -18.68
CA GLU A 251 -4.80 32.13 -17.53
C GLU A 251 -6.28 32.23 -17.15
N VAL A 252 -6.61 31.64 -15.99
CA VAL A 252 -7.96 31.65 -15.43
C VAL A 252 -7.96 32.50 -14.15
N PRO A 253 -8.72 33.60 -14.10
CA PRO A 253 -8.93 34.31 -12.85
C PRO A 253 -9.74 33.47 -11.85
N GLU A 254 -9.36 33.43 -10.57
CA GLU A 254 -10.09 32.64 -9.54
C GLU A 254 -11.59 32.94 -9.51
N ARG A 255 -12.00 34.20 -9.67
CA ARG A 255 -13.41 34.62 -9.73
C ARG A 255 -14.21 34.01 -10.87
N CYS A 256 -13.55 33.40 -11.86
CA CYS A 256 -14.19 32.70 -12.97
C CYS A 256 -14.39 31.21 -12.71
N LEU A 257 -13.92 30.70 -11.57
CA LEU A 257 -14.11 29.34 -11.11
C LEU A 257 -15.39 29.27 -10.27
N ALA A 258 -16.47 28.79 -10.84
CA ALA A 258 -17.74 28.61 -10.14
C ALA A 258 -17.81 27.19 -9.57
N PRO A 259 -17.91 26.98 -8.23
CA PRO A 259 -18.04 25.65 -7.66
C PRO A 259 -19.37 25.02 -8.13
N LEU A 260 -19.29 23.76 -8.57
CA LEU A 260 -20.47 23.03 -9.06
C LEU A 260 -20.86 21.89 -8.11
N THR A 261 -19.95 20.98 -7.85
CA THR A 261 -20.19 19.75 -7.07
C THR A 261 -18.86 19.21 -6.58
N PHE A 262 -18.90 18.04 -5.95
CA PHE A 262 -17.67 17.31 -5.59
C PHE A 262 -17.86 15.81 -5.79
N ALA A 263 -16.76 15.10 -6.01
CA ALA A 263 -16.70 13.65 -5.89
C ALA A 263 -15.97 13.25 -4.61
N SER A 264 -16.46 12.19 -3.98
CA SER A 264 -15.85 11.54 -2.84
C SER A 264 -15.67 10.07 -3.19
N HIS A 265 -14.41 9.62 -3.31
CA HIS A 265 -14.12 8.25 -3.72
C HIS A 265 -13.02 7.63 -2.87
N ARG A 266 -13.27 6.43 -2.33
CA ARG A 266 -12.30 5.70 -1.55
C ARG A 266 -11.49 4.75 -2.44
N TYR A 267 -10.21 5.02 -2.55
CA TYR A 267 -9.22 4.09 -3.08
C TYR A 267 -8.63 3.23 -1.96
N ALA A 268 -7.85 2.21 -2.31
CA ALA A 268 -7.24 1.31 -1.32
C ALA A 268 -6.35 2.06 -0.30
N ASP A 269 -5.57 3.04 -0.79
CA ASP A 269 -4.53 3.72 0.00
C ASP A 269 -4.88 5.15 0.41
N PHE A 270 -5.94 5.74 -0.13
CA PHE A 270 -6.38 7.11 0.18
C PHE A 270 -7.86 7.33 -0.10
N HIS A 271 -8.41 8.37 0.51
CA HIS A 271 -9.75 8.88 0.22
C HIS A 271 -9.60 10.14 -0.62
N LEU A 272 -10.11 10.12 -1.84
CA LEU A 272 -10.13 11.29 -2.72
C LEU A 272 -11.37 12.14 -2.41
N LEU A 273 -11.15 13.43 -2.18
CA LEU A 273 -12.19 14.46 -2.25
C LEU A 273 -11.83 15.39 -3.40
N MET A 274 -12.75 15.53 -4.37
CA MET A 274 -12.46 16.25 -5.61
C MET A 274 -13.59 17.25 -5.92
N PRO A 275 -13.49 18.50 -5.45
CA PRO A 275 -14.38 19.58 -5.90
C PRO A 275 -14.20 19.82 -7.40
N LEU A 276 -15.35 19.93 -8.10
CA LEU A 276 -15.42 20.29 -9.51
C LEU A 276 -15.93 21.72 -9.65
N TYR A 277 -15.19 22.50 -10.37
CA TYR A 277 -15.55 23.86 -10.75
C TYR A 277 -15.94 23.94 -12.22
N VAL A 278 -16.75 24.92 -12.59
CA VAL A 278 -17.03 25.28 -14.00
C VAL A 278 -16.35 26.60 -14.32
N CYS A 279 -15.69 26.67 -15.44
CA CYS A 279 -15.09 27.89 -15.96
C CYS A 279 -15.48 28.09 -17.44
N ARG A 280 -15.98 29.28 -17.77
CA ARG A 280 -16.37 29.67 -19.14
C ARG A 280 -15.53 30.84 -19.69
N ASN A 281 -14.65 31.40 -18.85
CA ASN A 281 -13.85 32.58 -19.18
C ASN A 281 -12.37 32.35 -18.81
N TRP A 282 -11.53 32.39 -19.81
CA TRP A 282 -10.05 32.31 -19.66
C TRP A 282 -9.37 33.15 -20.73
N ARG A 283 -8.06 33.34 -20.56
CA ARG A 283 -7.18 33.95 -21.57
C ARG A 283 -6.20 32.92 -22.09
N GLY A 284 -5.84 33.00 -23.36
CA GLY A 284 -4.89 32.10 -24.00
C GLY A 284 -5.54 31.05 -24.87
N ILE A 285 -4.73 30.22 -25.48
CA ILE A 285 -5.12 29.11 -26.36
C ILE A 285 -4.81 27.81 -25.61
N VAL A 286 -5.74 26.86 -25.62
CA VAL A 286 -5.57 25.55 -25.01
C VAL A 286 -4.46 24.79 -25.73
N VAL A 287 -3.38 24.47 -25.03
CA VAL A 287 -2.23 23.73 -25.58
C VAL A 287 -1.83 22.65 -24.56
N PRO A 288 -1.77 21.36 -24.95
CA PRO A 288 -1.29 20.31 -24.05
C PRO A 288 0.22 20.51 -23.81
N ARG A 289 0.62 20.71 -22.54
CA ARG A 289 2.01 20.97 -22.17
C ARG A 289 2.72 19.79 -21.53
N GLU A 290 1.95 18.76 -21.14
CA GLU A 290 2.47 17.55 -20.48
C GLU A 290 2.34 16.29 -21.35
N GLY A 291 2.11 16.44 -22.65
CA GLY A 291 1.97 15.31 -23.59
C GLY A 291 0.62 14.59 -23.49
N GLN A 292 -0.35 15.16 -22.79
CA GLN A 292 -1.72 14.67 -22.73
C GLN A 292 -2.46 14.94 -24.04
N GLU A 293 -3.37 14.02 -24.41
CA GLU A 293 -4.35 14.22 -25.48
C GLU A 293 -5.53 15.03 -24.93
N LEU A 294 -6.05 15.96 -25.73
CA LEU A 294 -7.18 16.82 -25.34
C LEU A 294 -8.38 16.61 -26.24
N ALA A 295 -9.59 16.65 -25.68
CA ALA A 295 -10.83 16.53 -26.43
C ALA A 295 -11.89 17.52 -25.93
N TRP A 296 -12.53 18.25 -26.85
CA TRP A 296 -13.72 19.03 -26.57
C TRP A 296 -14.97 18.18 -26.78
N VAL A 297 -15.72 17.91 -25.72
CA VAL A 297 -16.78 16.91 -25.70
C VAL A 297 -18.11 17.56 -25.31
N ARG A 298 -19.20 17.29 -26.07
CA ARG A 298 -20.54 17.71 -25.67
C ARG A 298 -20.96 16.97 -24.37
N PRO A 299 -21.65 17.62 -23.42
CA PRO A 299 -22.07 17.02 -22.16
C PRO A 299 -22.80 15.68 -22.33
N ALA A 300 -23.64 15.57 -23.36
CA ALA A 300 -24.38 14.33 -23.67
C ALA A 300 -23.49 13.14 -24.08
N ARG A 301 -22.22 13.39 -24.43
CA ARG A 301 -21.28 12.37 -24.90
C ARG A 301 -20.12 12.08 -23.91
N LEU A 302 -20.14 12.65 -22.72
CA LEU A 302 -19.08 12.45 -21.73
C LEU A 302 -18.95 10.98 -21.30
N ASP A 303 -20.04 10.20 -21.31
CA ASP A 303 -20.00 8.76 -20.98
C ASP A 303 -19.32 7.89 -22.05
N ASP A 304 -19.10 8.41 -23.27
CA ASP A 304 -18.36 7.69 -24.31
C ASP A 304 -16.84 7.61 -23.97
N PHE A 305 -16.38 8.39 -23.00
CA PHE A 305 -14.99 8.51 -22.62
C PHE A 305 -14.72 7.68 -21.34
N PRO A 306 -13.80 6.72 -21.38
CA PRO A 306 -13.45 5.95 -20.18
C PRO A 306 -12.76 6.86 -19.15
N MET A 307 -13.36 6.97 -17.96
CA MET A 307 -12.91 7.86 -16.88
C MET A 307 -12.55 7.09 -15.60
N PRO A 308 -11.68 7.67 -14.75
CA PRO A 308 -11.47 7.17 -13.39
C PRO A 308 -12.81 7.07 -12.62
N PRO A 309 -12.92 6.15 -11.65
CA PRO A 309 -14.15 6.00 -10.85
C PRO A 309 -14.63 7.28 -10.17
N ALA A 310 -13.71 8.16 -9.78
CA ALA A 310 -14.01 9.42 -9.11
C ALA A 310 -14.65 10.47 -10.03
N ASP A 311 -14.36 10.44 -11.35
CA ASP A 311 -14.89 11.41 -12.32
C ASP A 311 -16.32 11.08 -12.76
N LYS A 312 -16.73 9.82 -12.74
CA LYS A 312 -18.05 9.38 -13.20
C LYS A 312 -19.22 10.10 -12.52
N PRO A 313 -19.26 10.30 -11.19
CA PRO A 313 -20.34 11.05 -10.55
C PRO A 313 -20.41 12.51 -11.00
N LEU A 314 -19.27 13.11 -11.36
CA LEU A 314 -19.18 14.50 -11.80
C LEU A 314 -19.84 14.71 -13.16
N VAL A 315 -19.76 13.70 -14.05
CA VAL A 315 -20.42 13.72 -15.38
C VAL A 315 -21.93 13.88 -15.25
N ALA A 316 -22.55 13.15 -14.31
CA ALA A 316 -24.00 13.25 -14.08
C ALA A 316 -24.40 14.64 -13.61
N ALA A 317 -23.63 15.25 -12.70
CA ALA A 317 -23.88 16.61 -12.23
C ALA A 317 -23.73 17.66 -13.33
N LEU A 318 -22.70 17.54 -14.20
CA LEU A 318 -22.48 18.44 -15.32
C LEU A 318 -23.65 18.43 -16.33
N ARG A 319 -24.20 17.27 -16.64
CA ARG A 319 -25.35 17.13 -17.56
C ARG A 319 -26.60 17.82 -17.06
N GLY A 320 -26.77 17.95 -15.75
CA GLY A 320 -27.91 18.65 -15.16
C GLY A 320 -27.83 20.17 -15.23
N VAL A 321 -26.64 20.71 -15.58
CA VAL A 321 -26.33 22.14 -15.52
C VAL A 321 -25.93 22.72 -16.90
N LEU A 322 -25.42 21.90 -17.80
CA LEU A 322 -24.99 22.24 -19.16
C LEU A 322 -25.95 21.72 -20.21
#